data_1f7be7ec1a584be03098df127a6d3915
#
_entry.id   1f7be7ec1a584be03098df127a6d3915
#
_cell.length_a   1.000
_cell.length_b   1.000
_cell.length_c   1.000
_cell.angle_alpha   90.00
_cell.angle_beta   90.00
_cell.angle_gamma   90.00
#
_symmetry.space_group_name_H-M   'P 1'
#
loop_
_entity.id
_entity.type
_entity.pdbx_description
1 polymer ?
#
loop_
_entity_poly.entity_id
_entity_poly.type
_entity_poly.pdbx_seq_one_letter_code
_entity_poly.pdbx_strand_id
1 'polypeptide(L)'
;WNEALHGVARAGKATVFPQAIAMAATFDDEALYKTFTMVSDEARAKYHQYQKDKEYDRYKGLTFWTPNINIFRDPRWGRGMETYGEDPYLTVRMAVVKGLQGDDPKYFKTHACAKHYAVHSGPEWNRHEFDVTVTPRDLWQTYLPAFEALVKEGNVQEVMCAYNRYQGKPCCSSDKLLIDILRNSWGYENIILSDCGAINDFWQRDERTPRHETHPDAESASADAVLNGTDLECGNSYKALIKALKEGKISENDLDVSLRRLLKGRFELGMFDPDERVPYAQIPYNVVESPEHV
;
A
#
# COMPACT_ATOMS: atom_id res chain seq x y z
N TRP A 1 7.75 4.31 -5.92
CA TRP A 1 7.34 3.36 -4.87
C TRP A 1 8.45 2.34 -4.58
N ASN A 2 8.31 1.61 -3.47
CA ASN A 2 9.25 0.60 -3.03
C ASN A 2 8.51 -0.50 -2.23
N GLU A 3 9.23 -1.54 -1.83
CA GLU A 3 8.73 -2.57 -0.91
C GLU A 3 9.73 -2.76 0.24
N ALA A 4 9.23 -3.03 1.43
CA ALA A 4 10.03 -3.17 2.63
C ALA A 4 9.52 -4.31 3.53
N LEU A 5 9.06 -5.42 2.96
CA LEU A 5 8.50 -6.53 3.72
C LEU A 5 9.50 -7.12 4.74
N HIS A 6 10.78 -7.10 4.41
CA HIS A 6 11.89 -7.52 5.27
C HIS A 6 13.21 -6.81 4.92
N GLY A 7 13.15 -5.51 4.56
CA GLY A 7 14.27 -4.68 4.13
C GLY A 7 14.10 -4.13 2.73
N VAL A 8 15.02 -3.29 2.28
CA VAL A 8 14.95 -2.54 1.03
C VAL A 8 15.95 -2.99 -0.04
N ALA A 9 16.24 -4.28 -0.08
CA ALA A 9 17.21 -4.88 -1.01
C ALA A 9 16.68 -5.09 -2.45
N ARG A 10 15.45 -4.67 -2.78
CA ARG A 10 14.88 -4.79 -4.14
C ARG A 10 15.64 -4.02 -5.20
N ALA A 11 16.26 -2.91 -4.82
CA ALA A 11 17.13 -2.12 -5.69
C ALA A 11 18.50 -1.96 -5.02
N GLY A 12 19.48 -2.72 -5.47
CA GLY A 12 20.84 -2.73 -4.92
C GLY A 12 20.93 -3.39 -3.54
N LYS A 13 22.00 -3.08 -2.81
CA LYS A 13 22.28 -3.65 -1.49
C LYS A 13 21.46 -2.99 -0.38
N ALA A 14 21.11 -3.77 0.63
CA ALA A 14 20.53 -3.31 1.91
C ALA A 14 20.57 -4.46 2.92
N THR A 15 20.42 -4.16 4.19
CA THR A 15 20.21 -5.19 5.21
C THR A 15 18.94 -5.96 4.95
N VAL A 16 19.00 -7.28 5.01
CA VAL A 16 17.86 -8.19 4.86
C VAL A 16 17.52 -8.78 6.21
N PHE A 17 16.30 -8.48 6.66
CA PHE A 17 15.75 -8.97 7.91
C PHE A 17 14.94 -10.26 7.71
N PRO A 18 14.57 -10.98 8.79
CA PRO A 18 13.66 -12.12 8.68
C PRO A 18 12.33 -11.75 8.02
N GLN A 19 11.65 -12.75 7.44
CA GLN A 19 10.30 -12.57 6.89
C GLN A 19 9.31 -12.12 7.97
N ALA A 20 8.25 -11.42 7.58
CA ALA A 20 7.27 -10.83 8.48
C ALA A 20 6.68 -11.86 9.48
N ILE A 21 6.36 -13.07 9.01
CA ILE A 21 5.83 -14.14 9.87
C ILE A 21 6.82 -14.57 10.96
N ALA A 22 8.12 -14.58 10.66
CA ALA A 22 9.16 -14.91 11.63
C ALA A 22 9.34 -13.78 12.65
N MET A 23 9.34 -12.52 12.19
CA MET A 23 9.38 -11.37 13.09
C MET A 23 8.14 -11.31 13.98
N ALA A 24 6.96 -11.63 13.46
CA ALA A 24 5.72 -11.68 14.22
C ALA A 24 5.77 -12.73 15.35
N ALA A 25 6.42 -13.87 15.09
CA ALA A 25 6.56 -14.96 16.07
C ALA A 25 7.43 -14.60 17.29
N THR A 26 8.15 -13.49 17.26
CA THR A 26 8.88 -12.99 18.44
C THR A 26 7.97 -12.39 19.49
N PHE A 27 6.78 -11.90 19.11
CA PHE A 27 5.86 -11.11 19.95
C PHE A 27 6.53 -9.87 20.55
N ASP A 28 7.53 -9.32 19.87
CA ASP A 28 8.33 -8.17 20.32
C ASP A 28 8.11 -6.96 19.41
N ASP A 29 7.19 -6.09 19.80
CA ASP A 29 6.85 -4.88 19.04
C ASP A 29 7.98 -3.84 19.10
N GLU A 30 8.83 -3.84 20.15
CA GLU A 30 9.99 -2.95 20.21
C GLU A 30 11.05 -3.36 19.20
N ALA A 31 11.33 -4.66 19.08
CA ALA A 31 12.23 -5.19 18.05
C ALA A 31 11.71 -4.89 16.63
N LEU A 32 10.40 -5.04 16.41
CA LEU A 32 9.78 -4.65 15.14
C LEU A 32 9.95 -3.16 14.84
N TYR A 33 9.67 -2.30 15.81
CA TYR A 33 9.85 -0.85 15.64
C TYR A 33 11.29 -0.49 15.28
N LYS A 34 12.27 -1.04 16.00
CA LYS A 34 13.71 -0.83 15.71
C LYS A 34 14.09 -1.33 14.32
N THR A 35 13.65 -2.53 13.96
CA THR A 35 13.90 -3.11 12.64
C THR A 35 13.38 -2.19 11.52
N PHE A 36 12.12 -1.75 11.60
CA PHE A 36 11.57 -0.89 10.56
C PHE A 36 12.06 0.55 10.61
N THR A 37 12.61 1.00 11.73
CA THR A 37 13.39 2.25 11.83
C THR A 37 14.69 2.13 11.01
N MET A 38 15.45 1.04 11.17
CA MET A 38 16.65 0.76 10.37
C MET A 38 16.32 0.63 8.88
N VAL A 39 15.24 -0.09 8.54
CA VAL A 39 14.74 -0.21 7.16
C VAL A 39 14.46 1.15 6.54
N SER A 40 13.81 2.05 7.27
CA SER A 40 13.48 3.39 6.77
C SER A 40 14.70 4.33 6.72
N ASP A 41 15.72 4.13 7.56
CA ASP A 41 17.01 4.83 7.46
C ASP A 41 17.74 4.44 6.17
N GLU A 42 17.88 3.15 5.91
CA GLU A 42 18.47 2.67 4.65
C GLU A 42 17.67 3.13 3.43
N ALA A 43 16.33 3.14 3.54
CA ALA A 43 15.44 3.63 2.50
C ALA A 43 15.73 5.08 2.12
N ARG A 44 15.83 5.96 3.12
CA ARG A 44 16.16 7.38 2.92
C ARG A 44 17.57 7.58 2.36
N ALA A 45 18.56 6.91 2.93
CA ALA A 45 19.93 6.97 2.44
C ALA A 45 20.03 6.57 0.96
N LYS A 46 19.40 5.48 0.57
CA LYS A 46 19.34 5.01 -0.83
C LYS A 46 18.57 5.99 -1.72
N TYR A 47 17.42 6.49 -1.28
CA TYR A 47 16.63 7.46 -2.04
C TYR A 47 17.46 8.69 -2.38
N HIS A 48 18.14 9.32 -1.42
CA HIS A 48 18.94 10.50 -1.67
C HIS A 48 20.14 10.21 -2.58
N GLN A 49 20.72 9.01 -2.50
CA GLN A 49 21.76 8.61 -3.46
C GLN A 49 21.19 8.49 -4.87
N TYR A 50 20.03 7.83 -5.04
CA TYR A 50 19.36 7.73 -6.35
C TYR A 50 19.01 9.10 -6.95
N GLN A 51 18.58 10.07 -6.11
CA GLN A 51 18.35 11.45 -6.59
C GLN A 51 19.63 12.09 -7.13
N LYS A 52 20.77 11.93 -6.44
CA LYS A 52 22.07 12.42 -6.89
C LYS A 52 22.49 11.77 -8.21
N ASP A 53 22.24 10.47 -8.35
CA ASP A 53 22.57 9.69 -9.55
C ASP A 53 21.54 9.86 -10.67
N LYS A 54 20.45 10.61 -10.45
CA LYS A 54 19.32 10.82 -11.37
C LYS A 54 18.62 9.52 -11.77
N GLU A 55 18.49 8.60 -10.83
CA GLU A 55 17.83 7.32 -11.00
C GLU A 55 16.42 7.34 -10.38
N TYR A 56 15.38 7.19 -11.22
CA TYR A 56 13.97 7.35 -10.82
C TYR A 56 13.12 6.10 -11.09
N ASP A 57 13.72 4.93 -11.14
CA ASP A 57 13.05 3.67 -11.44
C ASP A 57 12.23 3.09 -10.27
N ARG A 58 11.63 1.93 -10.52
CA ARG A 58 10.94 1.13 -9.50
C ARG A 58 11.88 0.80 -8.34
N TYR A 59 11.33 0.69 -7.15
CA TYR A 59 12.03 0.41 -5.89
C TYR A 59 13.03 1.48 -5.45
N LYS A 60 12.89 2.71 -5.96
CA LYS A 60 13.77 3.85 -5.61
C LYS A 60 13.01 5.03 -4.99
N GLY A 61 11.71 4.86 -4.71
CA GLY A 61 10.86 5.88 -4.08
C GLY A 61 10.79 5.78 -2.57
N LEU A 62 10.01 6.67 -1.96
CA LEU A 62 9.81 6.78 -0.50
C LEU A 62 8.44 6.26 -0.03
N THR A 63 7.64 5.68 -0.90
CA THR A 63 6.37 5.04 -0.54
C THR A 63 6.57 3.54 -0.51
N PHE A 64 6.35 2.93 0.66
CA PHE A 64 6.66 1.53 0.91
C PHE A 64 5.40 0.71 1.07
N TRP A 65 5.18 -0.25 0.20
CA TRP A 65 4.01 -1.13 0.20
C TRP A 65 4.16 -2.24 1.25
N THR A 66 4.16 -1.80 2.49
CA THR A 66 4.37 -2.56 3.73
C THR A 66 3.65 -1.84 4.88
N PRO A 67 2.93 -2.54 5.80
CA PRO A 67 2.88 -3.99 6.01
C PRO A 67 1.76 -4.72 5.23
N ASN A 68 1.96 -6.01 4.97
CA ASN A 68 0.88 -6.92 4.57
C ASN A 68 0.16 -7.42 5.83
N ILE A 69 -0.99 -6.84 6.11
CA ILE A 69 -1.80 -7.16 7.31
C ILE A 69 -3.01 -8.02 6.99
N ASN A 70 -3.04 -8.68 5.84
CA ASN A 70 -4.02 -9.70 5.58
C ASN A 70 -3.83 -10.89 6.53
N ILE A 71 -4.93 -11.48 6.95
CA ILE A 71 -4.93 -12.65 7.81
C ILE A 71 -4.59 -13.90 6.99
N PHE A 72 -3.64 -14.70 7.46
CA PHE A 72 -3.27 -15.94 6.81
C PHE A 72 -4.31 -17.03 7.10
N ARG A 73 -5.30 -17.19 6.22
CA ARG A 73 -6.41 -18.15 6.38
C ARG A 73 -6.29 -19.37 5.48
N ASP A 74 -5.86 -19.21 4.24
CA ASP A 74 -5.77 -20.29 3.27
C ASP A 74 -4.30 -20.67 3.04
N PRO A 75 -3.88 -21.93 3.36
CA PRO A 75 -2.50 -22.37 3.17
C PRO A 75 -2.06 -22.39 1.70
N ARG A 76 -3.01 -22.32 0.76
CA ARG A 76 -2.73 -22.23 -0.68
C ARG A 76 -2.41 -20.81 -1.15
N TRP A 77 -2.52 -19.82 -0.27
CA TRP A 77 -2.12 -18.46 -0.58
C TRP A 77 -0.61 -18.34 -0.60
N GLY A 78 -0.03 -17.97 -1.76
CA GLY A 78 1.42 -17.96 -2.00
C GLY A 78 2.21 -16.91 -1.22
N ARG A 79 1.54 -15.98 -0.50
CA ARG A 79 2.15 -14.85 0.21
C ARG A 79 1.99 -14.93 1.73
N GLY A 80 1.71 -16.11 2.27
CA GLY A 80 1.53 -16.30 3.72
C GLY A 80 2.73 -15.84 4.55
N MET A 81 3.97 -16.04 4.06
CA MET A 81 5.19 -15.62 4.75
C MET A 81 5.33 -14.10 4.91
N GLU A 82 4.66 -13.32 4.08
CA GLU A 82 4.66 -11.85 4.18
C GLU A 82 3.72 -11.31 5.24
N THR A 83 2.88 -12.16 5.85
CA THR A 83 1.88 -11.79 6.84
C THR A 83 2.40 -11.89 8.27
N TYR A 84 1.63 -11.36 9.21
CA TYR A 84 1.92 -11.43 10.65
C TYR A 84 1.09 -12.50 11.38
N GLY A 85 0.46 -13.44 10.64
CA GLY A 85 -0.29 -14.57 11.19
C GLY A 85 -1.78 -14.53 10.87
N GLU A 86 -2.54 -15.35 11.58
CA GLU A 86 -3.97 -15.58 11.33
C GLU A 86 -4.91 -14.85 12.31
N ASP A 87 -4.39 -14.30 13.40
CA ASP A 87 -5.18 -13.62 14.40
C ASP A 87 -5.41 -12.15 14.04
N PRO A 88 -6.67 -11.66 14.01
CA PRO A 88 -7.00 -10.31 13.57
C PRO A 88 -6.42 -9.21 14.48
N TYR A 89 -6.21 -9.47 15.75
CA TYR A 89 -5.69 -8.49 16.69
C TYR A 89 -4.16 -8.54 16.80
N LEU A 90 -3.58 -9.73 16.82
CA LEU A 90 -2.13 -9.92 16.81
C LEU A 90 -1.47 -9.48 15.47
N THR A 91 -2.27 -9.42 14.40
CA THR A 91 -1.81 -8.93 13.09
C THR A 91 -1.68 -7.40 13.04
N VAL A 92 -2.24 -6.66 14.00
CA VAL A 92 -2.05 -5.20 14.10
C VAL A 92 -0.57 -4.91 14.38
N ARG A 93 0.13 -4.34 13.41
CA ARG A 93 1.57 -4.05 13.48
C ARG A 93 1.84 -2.55 13.40
N MET A 94 1.35 -1.84 14.41
CA MET A 94 1.55 -0.41 14.59
C MET A 94 3.04 -0.03 14.59
N ALA A 95 3.86 -0.89 15.19
CA ALA A 95 5.31 -0.73 15.27
C ALA A 95 5.97 -0.63 13.90
N VAL A 96 5.51 -1.42 12.92
CA VAL A 96 6.00 -1.38 11.53
C VAL A 96 5.70 -0.03 10.89
N VAL A 97 4.45 0.44 11.01
CA VAL A 97 4.03 1.74 10.45
C VAL A 97 4.81 2.89 11.08
N LYS A 98 4.93 2.91 12.40
CA LYS A 98 5.68 3.95 13.13
C LYS A 98 7.16 3.95 12.78
N GLY A 99 7.80 2.77 12.71
CA GLY A 99 9.20 2.65 12.33
C GLY A 99 9.47 3.12 10.90
N LEU A 100 8.56 2.82 9.97
CA LEU A 100 8.67 3.30 8.59
C LEU A 100 8.42 4.81 8.47
N GLN A 101 7.39 5.33 9.13
CA GLN A 101 6.96 6.73 8.95
C GLN A 101 7.78 7.73 9.76
N GLY A 102 8.52 7.26 10.79
CA GLY A 102 9.32 8.12 11.67
C GLY A 102 8.48 8.96 12.63
N ASP A 103 9.13 9.85 13.36
CA ASP A 103 8.59 10.61 14.48
C ASP A 103 8.74 12.14 14.34
N ASP A 104 9.25 12.63 13.21
CA ASP A 104 9.34 14.07 12.99
C ASP A 104 7.94 14.68 12.87
N PRO A 105 7.66 15.82 13.52
CA PRO A 105 6.32 16.38 13.58
C PRO A 105 5.84 17.00 12.26
N LYS A 106 6.74 17.22 11.30
CA LYS A 106 6.44 17.87 10.01
C LYS A 106 6.57 16.91 8.83
N TYR A 107 7.58 16.04 8.86
CA TYR A 107 7.91 15.20 7.71
C TYR A 107 7.78 13.72 8.05
N PHE A 108 7.18 12.96 7.15
CA PHE A 108 7.28 11.52 7.20
C PHE A 108 8.64 11.06 6.67
N LYS A 109 9.23 10.07 7.34
CA LYS A 109 10.48 9.45 6.92
C LYS A 109 10.28 8.67 5.64
N THR A 110 9.26 7.81 5.61
CA THR A 110 8.71 7.16 4.43
C THR A 110 7.20 7.03 4.60
N HIS A 111 6.46 6.71 3.55
CA HIS A 111 5.08 6.26 3.71
C HIS A 111 5.04 4.76 3.91
N ALA A 112 4.28 4.32 4.91
CA ALA A 112 3.83 2.94 5.05
C ALA A 112 2.50 2.74 4.32
N CYS A 113 2.22 1.51 3.88
CA CYS A 113 1.01 1.15 3.16
C CYS A 113 0.39 -0.11 3.75
N ALA A 114 -0.82 0.03 4.32
CA ALA A 114 -1.60 -1.11 4.77
C ALA A 114 -2.19 -1.87 3.57
N LYS A 115 -1.87 -3.16 3.44
CA LYS A 115 -2.31 -3.96 2.30
C LYS A 115 -2.71 -5.38 2.68
N HIS A 116 -3.53 -6.02 1.88
CA HIS A 116 -4.31 -5.58 0.73
C HIS A 116 -5.77 -5.45 1.16
N TYR A 117 -6.37 -4.29 0.99
CA TYR A 117 -7.69 -3.95 1.51
C TYR A 117 -8.77 -4.33 0.50
N ALA A 118 -9.65 -5.30 0.76
CA ALA A 118 -9.75 -6.11 1.96
C ALA A 118 -10.12 -7.56 1.62
N VAL A 119 -10.07 -8.43 2.65
CA VAL A 119 -10.45 -9.85 2.55
C VAL A 119 -9.63 -10.59 1.48
N HIS A 120 -8.33 -10.32 1.41
CA HIS A 120 -7.40 -10.89 0.42
C HIS A 120 -6.51 -11.95 1.07
N SER A 121 -6.93 -13.21 1.02
CA SER A 121 -6.15 -14.36 1.51
C SER A 121 -6.64 -15.69 0.89
N GLY A 122 -7.16 -15.61 -0.33
CA GLY A 122 -7.64 -16.78 -1.08
C GLY A 122 -6.49 -17.52 -1.79
N PRO A 123 -6.83 -18.63 -2.47
CA PRO A 123 -5.85 -19.38 -3.25
C PRO A 123 -5.16 -18.53 -4.30
N GLU A 124 -3.84 -18.72 -4.48
CA GLU A 124 -3.02 -17.89 -5.36
C GLU A 124 -3.46 -17.91 -6.83
N TRP A 125 -3.95 -19.07 -7.32
CA TRP A 125 -4.26 -19.22 -8.74
C TRP A 125 -5.47 -18.41 -9.23
N ASN A 126 -6.40 -18.02 -8.32
CA ASN A 126 -7.61 -17.27 -8.70
C ASN A 126 -7.66 -15.84 -8.13
N ARG A 127 -6.54 -15.30 -7.65
CA ARG A 127 -6.50 -13.98 -7.02
C ARG A 127 -7.03 -12.85 -7.88
N HIS A 128 -6.99 -13.00 -9.21
CA HIS A 128 -7.44 -12.00 -10.19
C HIS A 128 -8.94 -12.09 -10.54
N GLU A 129 -9.62 -13.15 -10.12
CA GLU A 129 -11.05 -13.36 -10.37
C GLU A 129 -11.88 -13.57 -9.11
N PHE A 130 -11.21 -13.86 -8.00
CA PHE A 130 -11.84 -14.25 -6.75
C PHE A 130 -12.86 -13.21 -6.26
N ASP A 131 -14.09 -13.69 -5.96
CA ASP A 131 -15.15 -12.86 -5.40
C ASP A 131 -15.49 -13.34 -3.99
N VAL A 132 -15.26 -12.47 -3.02
CA VAL A 132 -15.43 -12.82 -1.60
C VAL A 132 -16.80 -12.40 -1.11
N THR A 133 -17.48 -13.34 -0.48
CA THR A 133 -18.66 -13.07 0.34
C THR A 133 -18.39 -13.54 1.76
N VAL A 134 -18.43 -12.62 2.71
CA VAL A 134 -18.32 -12.90 4.14
C VAL A 134 -19.48 -12.28 4.90
N THR A 135 -19.79 -12.82 6.08
CA THR A 135 -20.83 -12.22 6.90
C THR A 135 -20.38 -10.83 7.37
N PRO A 136 -21.31 -9.90 7.68
CA PRO A 136 -20.95 -8.62 8.28
C PRO A 136 -20.13 -8.79 9.56
N ARG A 137 -20.42 -9.81 10.36
CA ARG A 137 -19.68 -10.12 11.57
C ARG A 137 -18.22 -10.48 11.26
N ASP A 138 -17.98 -11.37 10.30
CA ASP A 138 -16.63 -11.76 9.92
C ASP A 138 -15.84 -10.58 9.33
N LEU A 139 -16.51 -9.77 8.51
CA LEU A 139 -15.88 -8.56 7.97
C LEU A 139 -15.36 -7.67 9.09
N TRP A 140 -16.22 -7.30 10.05
CA TRP A 140 -15.89 -6.34 11.10
C TRP A 140 -15.07 -6.91 12.26
N GLN A 141 -15.16 -8.20 12.55
CA GLN A 141 -14.44 -8.82 13.67
C GLN A 141 -13.17 -9.55 13.26
N THR A 142 -13.00 -9.82 11.98
CA THR A 142 -11.87 -10.63 11.49
C THR A 142 -11.00 -9.89 10.47
N TYR A 143 -11.61 -9.34 9.40
CA TYR A 143 -10.83 -8.82 8.27
C TYR A 143 -10.51 -7.33 8.35
N LEU A 144 -11.31 -6.54 9.02
CA LEU A 144 -11.11 -5.08 9.13
C LEU A 144 -10.31 -4.58 10.34
N PRO A 145 -10.25 -5.27 11.50
CA PRO A 145 -9.66 -4.68 12.72
C PRO A 145 -8.23 -4.19 12.56
N ALA A 146 -7.37 -4.93 11.86
CA ALA A 146 -5.99 -4.52 11.64
C ALA A 146 -5.89 -3.26 10.76
N PHE A 147 -6.72 -3.15 9.73
CA PHE A 147 -6.79 -1.95 8.89
C PHE A 147 -7.31 -0.74 9.66
N GLU A 148 -8.39 -0.92 10.43
CA GLU A 148 -8.98 0.14 11.25
C GLU A 148 -7.95 0.71 12.24
N ALA A 149 -7.23 -0.15 12.94
CA ALA A 149 -6.20 0.27 13.89
C ALA A 149 -5.07 1.04 13.20
N LEU A 150 -4.55 0.56 12.06
CA LEU A 150 -3.49 1.28 11.34
C LEU A 150 -3.96 2.61 10.77
N VAL A 151 -5.23 2.73 10.40
CA VAL A 151 -5.82 4.00 9.94
C VAL A 151 -6.00 4.97 11.11
N LYS A 152 -6.73 4.56 12.16
CA LYS A 152 -7.15 5.45 13.25
C LYS A 152 -6.04 5.76 14.26
N GLU A 153 -5.17 4.80 14.54
CA GLU A 153 -4.15 4.90 15.58
C GLU A 153 -2.73 4.98 15.01
N GLY A 154 -2.49 4.32 13.86
CA GLY A 154 -1.20 4.29 13.18
C GLY A 154 -0.97 5.46 12.24
N ASN A 155 -2.02 6.19 11.85
CA ASN A 155 -1.96 7.25 10.84
C ASN A 155 -1.23 6.79 9.57
N VAL A 156 -1.54 5.56 9.10
CA VAL A 156 -0.91 4.99 7.91
C VAL A 156 -1.18 5.87 6.69
N GLN A 157 -0.14 6.20 5.93
CA GLN A 157 -0.24 7.18 4.85
C GLN A 157 -0.80 6.61 3.55
N GLU A 158 -0.71 5.29 3.37
CA GLU A 158 -1.24 4.63 2.18
C GLU A 158 -2.06 3.40 2.56
N VAL A 159 -3.12 3.15 1.79
CA VAL A 159 -3.90 1.90 1.83
C VAL A 159 -3.97 1.35 0.41
N MET A 160 -3.57 0.10 0.22
CA MET A 160 -3.62 -0.57 -1.09
C MET A 160 -4.86 -1.44 -1.18
N CYS A 161 -5.73 -1.16 -2.14
CA CYS A 161 -6.87 -2.01 -2.43
C CYS A 161 -6.45 -3.32 -3.12
N ALA A 162 -7.14 -4.40 -2.80
CA ALA A 162 -6.79 -5.76 -3.20
C ALA A 162 -7.22 -6.11 -4.63
N TYR A 163 -6.65 -7.19 -5.18
CA TYR A 163 -7.05 -7.74 -6.48
C TYR A 163 -8.47 -8.27 -6.52
N ASN A 164 -8.93 -8.92 -5.45
CA ASN A 164 -10.21 -9.62 -5.44
C ASN A 164 -11.42 -8.67 -5.51
N ARG A 165 -12.57 -9.25 -5.82
CA ARG A 165 -13.87 -8.61 -5.61
C ARG A 165 -14.35 -8.86 -4.17
N TYR A 166 -15.20 -7.96 -3.73
CA TYR A 166 -15.99 -8.10 -2.51
C TYR A 166 -17.47 -7.88 -2.88
N GLN A 167 -18.29 -8.93 -2.71
CA GLN A 167 -19.72 -8.93 -3.05
C GLN A 167 -19.99 -8.43 -4.48
N GLY A 168 -19.26 -8.97 -5.44
CA GLY A 168 -19.41 -8.67 -6.87
C GLY A 168 -18.66 -7.44 -7.37
N LYS A 169 -18.20 -6.52 -6.48
CA LYS A 169 -17.44 -5.33 -6.86
C LYS A 169 -15.95 -5.52 -6.66
N PRO A 170 -15.09 -5.13 -7.61
CA PRO A 170 -13.64 -5.08 -7.39
C PRO A 170 -13.28 -4.23 -6.17
N CYS A 171 -12.37 -4.68 -5.32
CA CYS A 171 -11.99 -3.93 -4.13
C CYS A 171 -11.52 -2.50 -4.45
N CYS A 172 -10.84 -2.30 -5.58
CA CYS A 172 -10.35 -0.99 -6.01
C CYS A 172 -11.42 -0.06 -6.62
N SER A 173 -12.69 -0.50 -6.67
CA SER A 173 -13.84 0.35 -7.00
C SER A 173 -15.03 0.11 -6.06
N SER A 174 -14.79 -0.54 -4.93
CA SER A 174 -15.86 -0.82 -3.97
C SER A 174 -16.21 0.42 -3.16
N ASP A 175 -17.35 1.05 -3.50
CA ASP A 175 -17.94 2.14 -2.71
C ASP A 175 -18.11 1.75 -1.24
N LYS A 176 -18.54 0.51 -0.99
CA LYS A 176 -18.69 -0.01 0.38
C LYS A 176 -17.39 -0.01 1.16
N LEU A 177 -16.31 -0.52 0.58
CA LEU A 177 -15.03 -0.63 1.26
C LEU A 177 -14.31 0.72 1.33
N LEU A 178 -14.20 1.41 0.19
CA LEU A 178 -13.34 2.60 0.07
C LEU A 178 -14.05 3.88 0.55
N ILE A 179 -15.34 4.05 0.20
CA ILE A 179 -16.06 5.27 0.57
C ILE A 179 -16.76 5.12 1.92
N ASP A 180 -17.66 4.13 2.08
CA ASP A 180 -18.45 4.02 3.30
C ASP A 180 -17.60 3.71 4.53
N ILE A 181 -16.71 2.71 4.43
CA ILE A 181 -15.92 2.26 5.56
C ILE A 181 -14.66 3.11 5.71
N LEU A 182 -13.77 3.10 4.71
CA LEU A 182 -12.45 3.71 4.83
C LEU A 182 -12.54 5.24 4.93
N ARG A 183 -13.22 5.92 3.97
CA ARG A 183 -13.34 7.38 3.97
C ARG A 183 -14.30 7.89 5.05
N ASN A 184 -15.54 7.42 5.04
CA ASN A 184 -16.60 8.00 5.87
C ASN A 184 -16.54 7.50 7.33
N SER A 185 -16.52 6.18 7.56
CA SER A 185 -16.55 5.64 8.93
C SER A 185 -15.25 5.81 9.68
N TRP A 186 -14.10 5.66 9.00
CA TRP A 186 -12.78 5.78 9.63
C TRP A 186 -12.12 7.15 9.45
N GLY A 187 -12.67 8.01 8.60
CA GLY A 187 -12.15 9.36 8.35
C GLY A 187 -10.81 9.38 7.62
N TYR A 188 -10.54 8.38 6.78
CA TYR A 188 -9.26 8.27 6.08
C TYR A 188 -9.15 9.27 4.94
N GLU A 189 -8.23 10.21 5.02
CA GLU A 189 -8.03 11.28 4.03
C GLU A 189 -6.75 11.13 3.20
N ASN A 190 -5.92 10.11 3.49
CA ASN A 190 -4.67 9.89 2.81
C ASN A 190 -4.84 9.05 1.53
N ILE A 191 -3.75 8.59 0.94
CA ILE A 191 -3.71 7.97 -0.39
C ILE A 191 -4.30 6.56 -0.37
N ILE A 192 -5.20 6.28 -1.31
CA ILE A 192 -5.60 4.92 -1.67
C ILE A 192 -4.99 4.59 -3.02
N LEU A 193 -4.28 3.46 -3.10
CA LEU A 193 -3.68 3.00 -4.35
C LEU A 193 -4.12 1.59 -4.70
N SER A 194 -4.04 1.25 -5.99
CA SER A 194 -4.33 -0.10 -6.45
C SER A 194 -3.13 -1.03 -6.28
N ASP A 195 -3.38 -2.32 -6.06
CA ASP A 195 -2.36 -3.34 -6.34
C ASP A 195 -2.02 -3.33 -7.84
N CYS A 196 -0.82 -3.83 -8.21
CA CYS A 196 -0.30 -3.69 -9.55
C CYS A 196 -1.13 -4.45 -10.60
N GLY A 197 -1.74 -3.70 -11.50
CA GLY A 197 -2.63 -4.23 -12.52
C GLY A 197 -4.05 -4.58 -12.04
N ALA A 198 -4.40 -4.29 -10.78
CA ALA A 198 -5.72 -4.63 -10.26
C ALA A 198 -6.87 -3.99 -11.04
N ILE A 199 -6.69 -2.77 -11.55
CA ILE A 199 -7.71 -2.11 -12.38
C ILE A 199 -7.81 -2.73 -13.79
N ASN A 200 -6.72 -3.35 -14.28
CA ASN A 200 -6.78 -4.10 -15.52
C ASN A 200 -7.74 -5.29 -15.41
N ASP A 201 -7.86 -5.90 -14.23
CA ASP A 201 -8.75 -7.03 -13.98
C ASP A 201 -10.23 -6.68 -14.15
N PHE A 202 -10.62 -5.40 -14.09
CA PHE A 202 -12.00 -4.98 -14.25
C PHE A 202 -12.50 -5.17 -15.69
N TRP A 203 -11.63 -5.01 -16.70
CA TRP A 203 -12.02 -4.88 -18.09
C TRP A 203 -11.26 -5.80 -19.06
N GLN A 204 -10.03 -6.20 -18.71
CA GLN A 204 -9.26 -7.10 -19.57
C GLN A 204 -9.90 -8.49 -19.59
N ARG A 205 -9.87 -9.09 -20.78
CA ARG A 205 -10.31 -10.46 -21.01
C ARG A 205 -9.12 -11.29 -21.42
N ASP A 206 -8.88 -12.37 -20.70
CA ASP A 206 -7.80 -13.31 -20.97
C ASP A 206 -8.31 -14.74 -20.69
N GLU A 207 -8.43 -15.53 -21.73
CA GLU A 207 -8.91 -16.93 -21.62
C GLU A 207 -7.99 -17.80 -20.73
N ARG A 208 -6.71 -17.40 -20.60
CA ARG A 208 -5.72 -18.14 -19.79
C ARG A 208 -5.70 -17.72 -18.33
N THR A 209 -6.10 -16.49 -18.08
CA THR A 209 -6.09 -15.88 -16.74
C THR A 209 -7.44 -15.17 -16.57
N PRO A 210 -8.45 -15.86 -16.05
CA PRO A 210 -9.75 -15.24 -15.80
C PRO A 210 -9.61 -13.96 -14.97
N ARG A 211 -10.46 -12.98 -15.31
CA ARG A 211 -10.48 -11.64 -14.70
C ARG A 211 -11.89 -11.33 -14.18
N HIS A 212 -12.08 -10.15 -13.64
CA HIS A 212 -13.40 -9.73 -13.13
C HIS A 212 -14.42 -9.48 -14.24
N GLU A 213 -13.98 -8.90 -15.33
CA GLU A 213 -14.81 -8.54 -16.51
C GLU A 213 -16.06 -7.74 -16.14
N THR A 214 -15.96 -6.88 -15.12
CA THR A 214 -17.07 -6.05 -14.63
C THR A 214 -17.29 -4.80 -15.47
N HIS A 215 -16.30 -4.41 -16.28
CA HIS A 215 -16.34 -3.20 -17.10
C HIS A 215 -16.07 -3.53 -18.58
N PRO A 216 -16.66 -2.76 -19.51
CA PRO A 216 -16.48 -3.01 -20.94
C PRO A 216 -15.11 -2.58 -21.48
N ASP A 217 -14.48 -1.57 -20.86
CA ASP A 217 -13.27 -0.92 -21.35
C ASP A 217 -12.43 -0.29 -20.21
N ALA A 218 -11.21 0.13 -20.56
CA ALA A 218 -10.28 0.76 -19.63
C ALA A 218 -10.79 2.12 -19.14
N GLU A 219 -11.50 2.86 -19.96
CA GLU A 219 -12.05 4.18 -19.64
C GLU A 219 -13.08 4.08 -18.52
N SER A 220 -14.03 3.16 -18.66
CA SER A 220 -15.06 2.93 -17.64
C SER A 220 -14.46 2.36 -16.35
N ALA A 221 -13.52 1.43 -16.45
CA ALA A 221 -12.82 0.84 -15.32
C ALA A 221 -12.01 1.89 -14.51
N SER A 222 -11.27 2.75 -15.23
CA SER A 222 -10.46 3.80 -14.61
C SER A 222 -11.31 4.88 -13.96
N ALA A 223 -12.39 5.30 -14.63
CA ALA A 223 -13.33 6.28 -14.09
C ALA A 223 -14.00 5.75 -12.81
N ASP A 224 -14.49 4.52 -12.84
CA ASP A 224 -15.13 3.88 -11.67
C ASP A 224 -14.17 3.75 -10.48
N ALA A 225 -12.91 3.37 -10.73
CA ALA A 225 -11.90 3.29 -9.68
C ALA A 225 -11.63 4.65 -9.03
N VAL A 226 -11.46 5.73 -9.81
CA VAL A 226 -11.23 7.09 -9.27
C VAL A 226 -12.45 7.60 -8.53
N LEU A 227 -13.65 7.48 -9.10
CA LEU A 227 -14.91 7.93 -8.48
C LEU A 227 -15.19 7.23 -7.15
N ASN A 228 -14.75 5.99 -7.01
CA ASN A 228 -14.85 5.21 -5.77
C ASN A 228 -13.61 5.32 -4.87
N GLY A 229 -12.69 6.26 -5.14
CA GLY A 229 -11.68 6.70 -4.19
C GLY A 229 -10.28 6.12 -4.36
N THR A 230 -9.97 5.37 -5.42
CA THR A 230 -8.61 4.93 -5.74
C THR A 230 -7.83 6.07 -6.40
N ASP A 231 -6.92 6.69 -5.64
CA ASP A 231 -6.20 7.91 -6.04
C ASP A 231 -5.04 7.64 -7.00
N LEU A 232 -4.41 6.46 -6.88
CA LEU A 232 -3.21 6.10 -7.65
C LEU A 232 -3.32 4.67 -8.17
N GLU A 233 -2.91 4.47 -9.40
CA GLU A 233 -2.82 3.13 -9.99
C GLU A 233 -1.37 2.64 -10.10
N CYS A 234 -1.12 1.40 -9.70
CA CYS A 234 0.05 0.66 -10.15
C CYS A 234 -0.32 -0.13 -11.41
N GLY A 235 -0.14 0.48 -12.58
CA GLY A 235 -0.53 -0.16 -13.84
C GLY A 235 -0.53 0.80 -15.02
N ASN A 236 -1.41 0.55 -15.98
CA ASN A 236 -1.53 1.33 -17.20
C ASN A 236 -2.97 1.76 -17.52
N SER A 237 -3.98 1.33 -16.76
CA SER A 237 -5.38 1.65 -17.03
C SER A 237 -5.67 3.15 -16.89
N TYR A 238 -5.03 3.84 -15.93
CA TYR A 238 -5.22 5.29 -15.73
C TYR A 238 -4.74 6.17 -16.90
N LYS A 239 -4.01 5.61 -17.87
CA LYS A 239 -3.77 6.30 -19.15
C LYS A 239 -5.07 6.56 -19.90
N ALA A 240 -6.10 5.76 -19.66
CA ALA A 240 -7.43 5.93 -20.25
C ALA A 240 -8.25 7.07 -19.62
N LEU A 241 -7.86 7.63 -18.48
CA LEU A 241 -8.57 8.73 -17.82
C LEU A 241 -8.70 9.97 -18.71
N ILE A 242 -7.73 10.24 -19.59
CA ILE A 242 -7.81 11.35 -20.55
C ILE A 242 -8.98 11.15 -21.50
N LYS A 243 -9.22 9.92 -21.96
CA LYS A 243 -10.35 9.59 -22.83
C LYS A 243 -11.66 9.56 -22.04
N ALA A 244 -11.64 8.99 -20.83
CA ALA A 244 -12.80 8.99 -19.91
C ALA A 244 -13.30 10.41 -19.62
N LEU A 245 -12.39 11.38 -19.41
CA LEU A 245 -12.70 12.79 -19.23
C LEU A 245 -13.39 13.38 -20.49
N LYS A 246 -12.84 13.11 -21.68
CA LYS A 246 -13.43 13.58 -22.95
C LYS A 246 -14.82 12.99 -23.22
N GLU A 247 -15.07 11.78 -22.75
CA GLU A 247 -16.36 11.08 -22.87
C GLU A 247 -17.34 11.47 -21.73
N GLY A 248 -16.93 12.34 -20.80
CA GLY A 248 -17.78 12.76 -19.68
C GLY A 248 -18.05 11.68 -18.63
N LYS A 249 -17.22 10.62 -18.56
CA LYS A 249 -17.32 9.57 -17.54
C LYS A 249 -16.78 10.01 -16.19
N ILE A 250 -15.89 11.01 -16.18
CA ILE A 250 -15.25 11.61 -15.01
C ILE A 250 -15.02 13.09 -15.27
N SER A 251 -14.95 13.91 -14.24
CA SER A 251 -14.66 15.33 -14.31
C SER A 251 -13.23 15.67 -13.87
N GLU A 252 -12.73 16.86 -14.21
CA GLU A 252 -11.46 17.38 -13.69
C GLU A 252 -11.47 17.50 -12.16
N ASN A 253 -12.62 17.90 -11.57
CA ASN A 253 -12.75 17.99 -10.11
C ASN A 253 -12.52 16.63 -9.41
N ASP A 254 -12.94 15.52 -10.00
CA ASP A 254 -12.71 14.20 -9.44
C ASP A 254 -11.23 13.85 -9.47
N LEU A 255 -10.53 14.19 -10.55
CA LEU A 255 -9.08 14.02 -10.67
C LEU A 255 -8.31 14.92 -9.68
N ASP A 256 -8.76 16.15 -9.48
CA ASP A 256 -8.15 17.09 -8.54
C ASP A 256 -8.19 16.61 -7.10
N VAL A 257 -9.25 15.89 -6.71
CA VAL A 257 -9.35 15.27 -5.36
C VAL A 257 -8.21 14.29 -5.14
N SER A 258 -7.99 13.39 -6.09
CA SER A 258 -6.91 12.40 -6.04
C SER A 258 -5.53 13.07 -6.11
N LEU A 259 -5.37 14.03 -7.02
CA LEU A 259 -4.10 14.77 -7.19
C LEU A 259 -3.70 15.52 -5.91
N ARG A 260 -4.64 16.14 -5.20
CA ARG A 260 -4.37 16.84 -3.93
C ARG A 260 -3.83 15.88 -2.87
N ARG A 261 -4.38 14.67 -2.74
CA ARG A 261 -3.87 13.65 -1.80
C ARG A 261 -2.45 13.22 -2.16
N LEU A 262 -2.19 12.98 -3.44
CA LEU A 262 -0.86 12.59 -3.93
C LEU A 262 0.18 13.71 -3.71
N LEU A 263 -0.17 14.96 -3.98
CA LEU A 263 0.71 16.10 -3.75
C LEU A 263 0.95 16.34 -2.26
N LYS A 264 -0.12 16.25 -1.42
CA LYS A 264 0.01 16.34 0.04
C LYS A 264 1.05 15.36 0.56
N GLY A 265 0.94 14.08 0.19
CA GLY A 265 1.91 13.06 0.59
C GLY A 265 3.35 13.38 0.17
N ARG A 266 3.56 13.94 -1.02
CA ARG A 266 4.89 14.37 -1.47
C ARG A 266 5.42 15.57 -0.68
N PHE A 267 4.56 16.53 -0.31
CA PHE A 267 4.94 17.63 0.57
C PHE A 267 5.32 17.13 1.95
N GLU A 268 4.55 16.20 2.51
CA GLU A 268 4.81 15.60 3.82
C GLU A 268 6.06 14.71 3.84
N LEU A 269 6.49 14.17 2.70
CA LEU A 269 7.77 13.50 2.53
C LEU A 269 8.97 14.47 2.36
N GLY A 270 8.71 15.79 2.28
CA GLY A 270 9.73 16.80 2.07
C GLY A 270 10.32 16.83 0.65
N MET A 271 9.63 16.26 -0.35
CA MET A 271 10.17 16.11 -1.71
C MET A 271 10.28 17.44 -2.48
N PHE A 272 9.67 18.52 -1.97
CA PHE A 272 9.68 19.86 -2.57
C PHE A 272 10.46 20.88 -1.73
N ASP A 273 10.89 20.48 -0.53
CA ASP A 273 11.70 21.32 0.35
C ASP A 273 13.20 21.11 0.07
N PRO A 274 14.05 22.11 0.31
CA PRO A 274 15.50 21.93 0.29
C PRO A 274 15.95 20.88 1.32
N ASP A 275 16.93 20.06 0.95
CA ASP A 275 17.42 18.95 1.79
C ASP A 275 17.79 19.41 3.20
N GLU A 276 18.30 20.64 3.39
CA GLU A 276 18.70 21.19 4.68
C GLU A 276 17.52 21.37 5.65
N ARG A 277 16.29 21.42 5.14
CA ARG A 277 15.06 21.52 5.94
C ARG A 277 14.44 20.19 6.31
N VAL A 278 14.87 19.13 5.67
CA VAL A 278 14.31 17.78 5.85
C VAL A 278 15.27 16.95 6.69
N PRO A 279 14.95 16.66 7.97
CA PRO A 279 15.87 15.93 8.86
C PRO A 279 16.30 14.59 8.26
N TYR A 280 15.38 13.88 7.63
CA TYR A 280 15.64 12.58 7.03
C TYR A 280 16.49 12.63 5.74
N ALA A 281 16.69 13.80 5.15
CA ALA A 281 17.63 13.99 4.03
C ALA A 281 19.10 14.00 4.50
N GLN A 282 19.35 14.14 5.80
CA GLN A 282 20.68 14.13 6.38
C GLN A 282 21.21 12.73 6.70
N ILE A 283 20.40 11.68 6.53
CA ILE A 283 20.82 10.31 6.78
C ILE A 283 21.89 9.90 5.75
N PRO A 284 23.12 9.57 6.22
CA PRO A 284 24.23 9.30 5.30
C PRO A 284 24.11 7.91 4.69
N TYR A 285 24.71 7.72 3.50
CA TYR A 285 24.61 6.45 2.77
C TYR A 285 25.29 5.27 3.49
N ASN A 286 26.25 5.53 4.36
CA ASN A 286 26.99 4.48 5.09
C ASN A 286 26.17 3.76 6.19
N VAL A 287 24.91 4.16 6.43
CA VAL A 287 24.00 3.39 7.28
C VAL A 287 23.56 2.09 6.60
N VAL A 288 23.63 2.04 5.25
CA VAL A 288 23.25 0.86 4.48
C VAL A 288 24.19 -0.29 4.79
N GLU A 289 23.67 -1.40 5.24
CA GLU A 289 24.44 -2.58 5.70
C GLU A 289 25.47 -2.23 6.79
N SER A 290 25.20 -1.23 7.64
CA SER A 290 26.11 -0.88 8.74
C SER A 290 26.13 -1.98 9.80
N PRO A 291 27.22 -2.07 10.61
CA PRO A 291 27.28 -3.04 11.71
C PRO A 291 26.14 -2.92 12.73
N GLU A 292 25.56 -1.73 12.86
CA GLU A 292 24.43 -1.46 13.75
C GLU A 292 23.11 -2.02 13.18
N HIS A 293 23.04 -2.27 11.86
CA HIS A 293 21.86 -2.81 11.17
C HIS A 293 21.94 -4.33 10.95
N VAL A 294 23.09 -4.95 11.10
CA VAL A 294 23.37 -6.40 10.92
C VAL A 294 23.43 -7.16 12.28
#